data_a1a763e0dc51590153294960503c80bc
#
_entry.id   a1a763e0dc51590153294960503c80bc
#
_cell.length_a   1.000
_cell.length_b   1.000
_cell.length_c   1.000
_cell.angle_alpha   90.00
_cell.angle_beta   90.00
_cell.angle_gamma   90.00
#
_symmetry.space_group_name_H-M   'P 1'
#
loop_
_entity.id
_entity.type
_entity.pdbx_description
1 polymer ?
#
loop_
_entity_poly.entity_id
_entity_poly.type
_entity_poly.pdbx_seq_one_letter_code
_entity_poly.pdbx_strand_id
1 'polypeptide(L)'
;MPRRTTTAENAPALGTPAPPRARLSPESRLVFIGLMLGMLVASISQTIVSPALPVIVAELGGMAHYSWLATAAMLAAAVVVPVIGKLSDLYGRRTFYLGGLVVFMLGGVLAGLAQDFWWLVGARAVQGLGMGALMTLSQTIIGDIIPPRQRGTYQGYMGAVFGLTSVAGPLAGGWITDTVGWRWLFFAALPIGVVALVFVARYLHLPHARRDARIDVAGILTLSAALIAILLATSWGGTTYPWASPQILGLFLAGAALLAIFVPIELRADEPVIPLRLFRSSVVTFSNLAALAVAMAMFGAVFYIPVYAQGVLGVDATSSGAIVIPMSVSMIGVGILVGLLITRWGHYKPFIVGGTVIMTAGFWLLTRMHHGSSELQLTLAMVVIGVGLGGAMQTFTLVVQNAVDRRDLGVATATLQFFRNAGATVGIAVLGTIMTSRLVTTIPAHLPAGAAAHLPDGGLDAGSVLDASTLATLPDAVATAVRQGLADALHSVFLASIPIALVAVVASLLVRSIPLRTTLEPHRPAPAEDR
;
A
#
# COMPACT_ATOMS: atom_id res chain seq x y z
N MET A 1 33.62 -62.84 6.42
CA MET A 1 33.21 -61.89 5.38
C MET A 1 31.70 -61.64 5.55
N PRO A 2 31.26 -60.51 6.09
CA PRO A 2 29.83 -60.14 6.09
C PRO A 2 29.55 -59.23 4.89
N ARG A 3 28.44 -59.52 4.21
CA ARG A 3 27.91 -58.83 3.05
C ARG A 3 27.53 -57.39 3.39
N ARG A 4 28.05 -56.42 2.63
CA ARG A 4 27.61 -55.03 2.61
C ARG A 4 26.21 -54.95 1.95
N THR A 5 25.21 -54.61 2.72
CA THR A 5 23.92 -54.15 2.19
C THR A 5 24.05 -52.66 1.81
N THR A 6 24.02 -52.39 0.56
CA THR A 6 23.89 -51.01 -0.01
C THR A 6 22.52 -50.48 0.32
N THR A 7 22.47 -49.52 1.24
CA THR A 7 21.30 -48.65 1.45
C THR A 7 21.09 -47.79 0.22
N ALA A 8 19.97 -48.03 -0.47
CA ALA A 8 19.51 -47.18 -1.55
C ALA A 8 19.20 -45.79 -1.00
N GLU A 9 19.93 -44.84 -1.53
CA GLU A 9 19.78 -43.39 -1.31
C GLU A 9 18.36 -42.97 -1.73
N ASN A 10 17.58 -42.46 -0.76
CA ASN A 10 16.23 -41.92 -1.00
C ASN A 10 16.34 -40.64 -1.83
N ALA A 11 16.34 -40.77 -3.15
CA ALA A 11 16.05 -39.66 -4.04
C ALA A 11 14.62 -39.17 -3.77
N PRO A 12 14.35 -37.86 -3.65
CA PRO A 12 12.99 -37.36 -3.46
C PRO A 12 12.18 -37.70 -4.69
N ALA A 13 11.11 -38.50 -4.51
CA ALA A 13 10.19 -38.89 -5.56
C ALA A 13 9.55 -37.65 -6.21
N LEU A 14 9.99 -37.36 -7.40
CA LEU A 14 9.31 -36.47 -8.35
C LEU A 14 7.95 -37.09 -8.68
N GLY A 15 6.87 -36.60 -8.10
CA GLY A 15 5.54 -37.00 -8.54
C GLY A 15 4.50 -37.37 -7.48
N THR A 16 4.58 -36.88 -6.25
CA THR A 16 3.40 -36.97 -5.38
C THR A 16 2.28 -36.10 -5.93
N PRO A 17 1.08 -36.65 -6.26
CA PRO A 17 -0.06 -35.87 -6.71
C PRO A 17 -0.35 -34.76 -5.71
N ALA A 18 -0.63 -33.55 -6.20
CA ALA A 18 -1.03 -32.45 -5.35
C ALA A 18 -2.23 -32.91 -4.48
N PRO A 19 -2.18 -32.75 -3.16
CA PRO A 19 -3.31 -33.13 -2.31
C PRO A 19 -4.58 -32.45 -2.82
N PRO A 20 -5.73 -33.12 -2.78
CA PRO A 20 -6.98 -32.56 -3.26
C PRO A 20 -7.18 -31.18 -2.61
N ARG A 21 -7.62 -30.20 -3.41
CA ARG A 21 -7.92 -28.85 -2.93
C ARG A 21 -8.84 -28.97 -1.71
N ALA A 22 -8.29 -28.82 -0.51
CA ALA A 22 -9.11 -28.76 0.68
C ALA A 22 -10.01 -27.52 0.53
N ARG A 23 -11.27 -27.76 0.22
CA ARG A 23 -12.28 -26.69 0.20
C ARG A 23 -12.36 -26.14 1.61
N LEU A 24 -12.33 -24.81 1.75
CA LEU A 24 -12.61 -24.19 3.05
C LEU A 24 -13.93 -24.75 3.59
N SER A 25 -13.98 -24.99 4.89
CA SER A 25 -15.25 -25.30 5.56
C SER A 25 -16.26 -24.17 5.28
N PRO A 26 -17.56 -24.44 5.30
CA PRO A 26 -18.58 -23.40 5.11
C PRO A 26 -18.37 -22.21 6.05
N GLU A 27 -17.99 -22.47 7.29
CA GLU A 27 -17.69 -21.42 8.29
C GLU A 27 -16.46 -20.57 7.89
N SER A 28 -15.36 -21.21 7.50
CA SER A 28 -14.16 -20.49 7.03
C SER A 28 -14.43 -19.63 5.78
N ARG A 29 -15.34 -20.05 4.91
CA ARG A 29 -15.77 -19.25 3.74
C ARG A 29 -16.54 -18.00 4.18
N LEU A 30 -17.42 -18.10 5.18
CA LEU A 30 -18.16 -16.96 5.71
C LEU A 30 -17.24 -15.99 6.43
N VAL A 31 -16.26 -16.50 7.18
CA VAL A 31 -15.19 -15.67 7.76
C VAL A 31 -14.43 -14.93 6.66
N PHE A 32 -14.00 -15.64 5.61
CA PHE A 32 -13.29 -15.03 4.49
C PHE A 32 -14.10 -13.91 3.82
N ILE A 33 -15.40 -14.13 3.58
CA ILE A 33 -16.30 -13.10 3.04
C ILE A 33 -16.36 -11.88 3.98
N GLY A 34 -16.52 -12.09 5.29
CA GLY A 34 -16.52 -11.01 6.27
C GLY A 34 -15.21 -10.20 6.26
N LEU A 35 -14.06 -10.88 6.16
CA LEU A 35 -12.75 -10.22 6.04
C LEU A 35 -12.63 -9.43 4.73
N MET A 36 -13.12 -9.99 3.62
CA MET A 36 -13.14 -9.29 2.32
C MET A 36 -14.02 -8.03 2.35
N LEU A 37 -15.19 -8.11 2.99
CA LEU A 37 -16.07 -6.95 3.17
C LEU A 37 -15.41 -5.86 4.04
N GLY A 38 -14.79 -6.23 5.16
CA GLY A 38 -14.06 -5.29 6.00
C GLY A 38 -12.89 -4.63 5.27
N MET A 39 -12.14 -5.41 4.46
CA MET A 39 -11.06 -4.89 3.64
C MET A 39 -11.58 -4.01 2.49
N LEU A 40 -12.72 -4.36 1.88
CA LEU A 40 -13.40 -3.56 0.87
C LEU A 40 -13.75 -2.17 1.42
N VAL A 41 -14.39 -2.13 2.58
CA VAL A 41 -14.80 -0.88 3.24
C VAL A 41 -13.58 -0.02 3.60
N ALA A 42 -12.53 -0.63 4.15
CA ALA A 42 -11.29 0.07 4.48
C ALA A 42 -10.60 0.63 3.22
N SER A 43 -10.53 -0.17 2.15
CA SER A 43 -9.85 0.20 0.89
C SER A 43 -10.64 1.27 0.12
N ILE A 44 -11.96 1.15 0.02
CA ILE A 44 -12.79 2.13 -0.69
C ILE A 44 -12.76 3.49 0.01
N SER A 45 -12.68 3.51 1.34
CA SER A 45 -12.57 4.76 2.12
C SER A 45 -11.31 5.58 1.82
N GLN A 46 -10.26 4.96 1.30
CA GLN A 46 -9.05 5.67 0.84
C GLN A 46 -9.26 6.42 -0.46
N THR A 47 -10.07 5.87 -1.36
CA THR A 47 -10.18 6.34 -2.75
C THR A 47 -11.44 7.15 -3.00
N ILE A 48 -12.53 6.87 -2.28
CA ILE A 48 -13.85 7.48 -2.48
C ILE A 48 -13.89 8.98 -2.15
N VAL A 49 -13.02 9.43 -1.24
CA VAL A 49 -13.02 10.84 -0.77
C VAL A 49 -12.30 11.76 -1.76
N SER A 50 -11.37 11.24 -2.57
CA SER A 50 -10.53 12.07 -3.47
C SER A 50 -11.32 12.99 -4.40
N PRO A 51 -12.39 12.56 -5.10
CA PRO A 51 -13.19 13.45 -5.96
C PRO A 51 -13.97 14.52 -5.19
N ALA A 52 -14.31 14.23 -3.93
CA ALA A 52 -15.09 15.13 -3.09
C ALA A 52 -14.26 16.21 -2.40
N LEU A 53 -12.93 16.07 -2.37
CA LEU A 53 -12.04 16.97 -1.63
C LEU A 53 -12.26 18.45 -1.98
N PRO A 54 -12.38 18.88 -3.27
CA PRO A 54 -12.62 20.27 -3.60
C PRO A 54 -13.94 20.80 -3.02
N VAL A 55 -15.01 20.00 -3.11
CA VAL A 55 -16.34 20.35 -2.58
C VAL A 55 -16.33 20.46 -1.05
N ILE A 56 -15.67 19.52 -0.37
CA ILE A 56 -15.50 19.51 1.08
C ILE A 56 -14.80 20.78 1.56
N VAL A 57 -13.69 21.12 0.91
CA VAL A 57 -12.88 22.28 1.29
C VAL A 57 -13.57 23.60 0.93
N ALA A 58 -14.35 23.65 -0.13
CA ALA A 58 -15.17 24.82 -0.46
C ALA A 58 -16.24 25.06 0.60
N GLU A 59 -16.85 24.00 1.19
CA GLU A 59 -17.90 24.11 2.19
C GLU A 59 -17.34 24.35 3.61
N LEU A 60 -16.32 23.58 4.03
CA LEU A 60 -15.78 23.62 5.40
C LEU A 60 -14.61 24.59 5.57
N GLY A 61 -14.09 25.15 4.48
CA GLY A 61 -12.84 25.91 4.46
C GLY A 61 -11.62 25.01 4.54
N GLY A 62 -10.44 25.61 4.80
CA GLY A 62 -9.20 24.86 5.04
C GLY A 62 -8.37 24.55 3.79
N MET A 63 -8.54 25.31 2.70
CA MET A 63 -7.79 25.13 1.45
C MET A 63 -6.28 25.03 1.66
N ALA A 64 -5.71 25.85 2.56
CA ALA A 64 -4.29 25.80 2.89
C ALA A 64 -3.84 24.46 3.53
N HIS A 65 -4.77 23.65 4.00
CA HIS A 65 -4.53 22.40 4.71
C HIS A 65 -5.19 21.19 4.01
N TYR A 66 -5.57 21.35 2.75
CA TYR A 66 -6.29 20.38 1.93
C TYR A 66 -5.75 18.94 2.03
N SER A 67 -4.42 18.77 2.00
CA SER A 67 -3.78 17.45 2.08
C SER A 67 -4.02 16.70 3.38
N TRP A 68 -4.36 17.40 4.48
CA TRP A 68 -4.59 16.79 5.79
C TRP A 68 -5.75 15.81 5.81
N LEU A 69 -6.77 15.99 4.97
CA LEU A 69 -7.91 15.08 4.89
C LEU A 69 -7.52 13.66 4.47
N ALA A 70 -6.54 13.54 3.60
CA ALA A 70 -5.99 12.24 3.22
C ALA A 70 -4.87 11.80 4.19
N THR A 71 -3.95 12.71 4.51
CA THR A 71 -2.76 12.42 5.32
C THR A 71 -3.10 11.95 6.73
N ALA A 72 -4.10 12.55 7.39
CA ALA A 72 -4.48 12.16 8.76
C ALA A 72 -4.91 10.69 8.86
N ALA A 73 -5.71 10.22 7.92
CA ALA A 73 -6.14 8.82 7.89
C ALA A 73 -4.97 7.86 7.59
N MET A 74 -4.12 8.21 6.62
CA MET A 74 -2.98 7.38 6.23
C MET A 74 -1.92 7.31 7.34
N LEU A 75 -1.66 8.44 8.00
CA LEU A 75 -0.72 8.52 9.12
C LEU A 75 -1.20 7.69 10.30
N ALA A 76 -2.47 7.86 10.71
CA ALA A 76 -3.06 7.07 11.77
C ALA A 76 -3.04 5.56 11.45
N ALA A 77 -3.35 5.18 10.21
CA ALA A 77 -3.26 3.80 9.75
C ALA A 77 -1.83 3.26 9.83
N ALA A 78 -0.82 4.02 9.40
CA ALA A 78 0.58 3.59 9.43
C ALA A 78 1.08 3.38 10.87
N VAL A 79 0.69 4.26 11.80
CA VAL A 79 1.07 4.18 13.21
C VAL A 79 0.44 2.97 13.92
N VAL A 80 -0.84 2.69 13.64
CA VAL A 80 -1.55 1.60 14.32
C VAL A 80 -1.13 0.20 13.84
N VAL A 81 -0.66 0.07 12.60
CA VAL A 81 -0.34 -1.22 11.98
C VAL A 81 0.62 -2.08 12.80
N PRO A 82 1.82 -1.63 13.21
CA PRO A 82 2.72 -2.45 14.02
C PRO A 82 2.12 -2.81 15.38
N VAL A 83 1.46 -1.85 16.01
CA VAL A 83 0.84 -2.00 17.33
C VAL A 83 -0.26 -3.06 17.30
N ILE A 84 -1.19 -2.95 16.34
CA ILE A 84 -2.32 -3.88 16.23
C ILE A 84 -1.87 -5.28 15.83
N GLY A 85 -0.80 -5.38 15.04
CA GLY A 85 -0.17 -6.66 14.70
C GLY A 85 0.23 -7.42 15.97
N LYS A 86 1.00 -6.75 16.85
CA LYS A 86 1.47 -7.35 18.12
C LYS A 86 0.34 -7.61 19.10
N LEU A 87 -0.51 -6.61 19.35
CA LEU A 87 -1.61 -6.75 20.32
C LEU A 87 -2.57 -7.87 19.92
N SER A 88 -2.83 -8.03 18.63
CA SER A 88 -3.69 -9.12 18.13
C SER A 88 -3.07 -10.51 18.29
N ASP A 89 -1.72 -10.60 18.23
CA ASP A 89 -1.00 -11.85 18.50
C ASP A 89 -1.09 -12.25 19.99
N LEU A 90 -1.10 -11.26 20.89
CA LEU A 90 -1.13 -11.47 22.34
C LEU A 90 -2.54 -11.73 22.88
N TYR A 91 -3.52 -10.96 22.46
CA TYR A 91 -4.88 -10.92 23.04
C TYR A 91 -5.97 -11.48 22.15
N GLY A 92 -5.62 -11.93 20.94
CA GLY A 92 -6.54 -12.57 20.01
C GLY A 92 -7.04 -11.67 18.89
N ARG A 93 -7.00 -12.21 17.70
CA ARG A 93 -7.29 -11.49 16.44
C ARG A 93 -8.73 -11.01 16.33
N ARG A 94 -9.69 -11.83 16.81
CA ARG A 94 -11.12 -11.53 16.71
C ARG A 94 -11.46 -10.22 17.40
N THR A 95 -11.01 -10.03 18.65
CA THR A 95 -11.31 -8.84 19.45
C THR A 95 -10.79 -7.58 18.77
N PHE A 96 -9.55 -7.61 18.27
CA PHE A 96 -8.94 -6.44 17.61
C PHE A 96 -9.52 -6.18 16.23
N TYR A 97 -9.94 -7.20 15.49
CA TYR A 97 -10.63 -7.01 14.21
C TYR A 97 -12.00 -6.34 14.40
N LEU A 98 -12.80 -6.86 15.33
CA LEU A 98 -14.11 -6.28 15.66
C LEU A 98 -13.97 -4.86 16.21
N GLY A 99 -13.00 -4.64 17.12
CA GLY A 99 -12.68 -3.30 17.62
C GLY A 99 -12.24 -2.35 16.51
N GLY A 100 -11.36 -2.77 15.62
CA GLY A 100 -10.93 -2.01 14.44
C GLY A 100 -12.10 -1.63 13.52
N LEU A 101 -13.04 -2.56 13.31
CA LEU A 101 -14.22 -2.31 12.50
C LEU A 101 -15.17 -1.30 13.17
N VAL A 102 -15.36 -1.41 14.49
CA VAL A 102 -16.15 -0.43 15.25
C VAL A 102 -15.50 0.95 15.21
N VAL A 103 -14.19 1.04 15.45
CA VAL A 103 -13.44 2.32 15.39
C VAL A 103 -13.52 2.93 13.99
N PHE A 104 -13.40 2.11 12.93
CA PHE A 104 -13.55 2.55 11.54
C PHE A 104 -14.94 3.16 11.29
N MET A 105 -16.00 2.45 11.71
CA MET A 105 -17.38 2.92 11.54
C MET A 105 -17.65 4.18 12.36
N LEU A 106 -17.17 4.26 13.60
CA LEU A 106 -17.26 5.46 14.43
C LEU A 106 -16.59 6.66 13.77
N GLY A 107 -15.35 6.46 13.24
CA GLY A 107 -14.67 7.49 12.46
C GLY A 107 -15.47 7.93 11.23
N GLY A 108 -16.12 6.99 10.53
CA GLY A 108 -17.02 7.28 9.43
C GLY A 108 -18.23 8.12 9.85
N VAL A 109 -18.91 7.76 10.94
CA VAL A 109 -20.04 8.56 11.49
C VAL A 109 -19.56 9.97 11.86
N LEU A 110 -18.46 10.08 12.59
CA LEU A 110 -17.90 11.39 12.98
C LEU A 110 -17.54 12.23 11.75
N ALA A 111 -17.00 11.63 10.70
CA ALA A 111 -16.65 12.32 9.45
C ALA A 111 -17.90 12.81 8.70
N GLY A 112 -18.96 11.98 8.63
CA GLY A 112 -20.23 12.38 8.02
C GLY A 112 -20.97 13.48 8.80
N LEU A 113 -20.71 13.62 10.10
CA LEU A 113 -21.28 14.66 10.97
C LEU A 113 -20.37 15.90 11.09
N ALA A 114 -19.28 15.98 10.35
CA ALA A 114 -18.30 17.07 10.48
C ALA A 114 -18.93 18.44 10.14
N GLN A 115 -18.71 19.41 11.01
CA GLN A 115 -19.19 20.79 10.89
C GLN A 115 -18.09 21.78 10.52
N ASP A 116 -16.82 21.41 10.77
CA ASP A 116 -15.64 22.19 10.42
C ASP A 116 -14.53 21.27 9.88
N PHE A 117 -13.53 21.90 9.27
CA PHE A 117 -12.40 21.21 8.64
C PHE A 117 -11.58 20.35 9.62
N TRP A 118 -11.25 20.87 10.80
CA TRP A 118 -10.41 20.17 11.77
C TRP A 118 -11.14 19.01 12.45
N TRP A 119 -12.45 19.15 12.65
CA TRP A 119 -13.31 18.03 13.06
C TRP A 119 -13.19 16.88 12.05
N LEU A 120 -13.33 17.20 10.75
CA LEU A 120 -13.22 16.18 9.71
C LEU A 120 -11.83 15.53 9.70
N VAL A 121 -10.74 16.30 9.85
CA VAL A 121 -9.38 15.78 9.96
C VAL A 121 -9.26 14.83 11.16
N GLY A 122 -9.78 15.20 12.33
CA GLY A 122 -9.80 14.34 13.53
C GLY A 122 -10.60 13.04 13.31
N ALA A 123 -11.78 13.15 12.71
CA ALA A 123 -12.60 11.99 12.37
C ALA A 123 -11.92 11.05 11.36
N ARG A 124 -11.19 11.61 10.38
CA ARG A 124 -10.37 10.84 9.44
C ARG A 124 -9.19 10.13 10.14
N ALA A 125 -8.58 10.74 11.14
CA ALA A 125 -7.55 10.06 11.95
C ALA A 125 -8.14 8.85 12.69
N VAL A 126 -9.30 9.01 13.33
CA VAL A 126 -10.01 7.89 14.00
C VAL A 126 -10.36 6.80 12.99
N GLN A 127 -10.89 7.15 11.83
CA GLN A 127 -11.20 6.20 10.75
C GLN A 127 -9.94 5.48 10.26
N GLY A 128 -8.81 6.18 10.17
CA GLY A 128 -7.50 5.64 9.79
C GLY A 128 -6.99 4.56 10.74
N LEU A 129 -7.18 4.73 12.08
CA LEU A 129 -6.84 3.69 13.06
C LEU A 129 -7.59 2.39 12.76
N GLY A 130 -8.91 2.47 12.53
CA GLY A 130 -9.72 1.32 12.17
C GLY A 130 -9.27 0.69 10.83
N MET A 131 -9.00 1.52 9.83
CA MET A 131 -8.56 1.09 8.50
C MET A 131 -7.24 0.30 8.55
N GLY A 132 -6.22 0.81 9.27
CA GLY A 132 -4.94 0.12 9.45
C GLY A 132 -5.11 -1.25 10.14
N ALA A 133 -5.96 -1.31 11.16
CA ALA A 133 -6.29 -2.55 11.84
C ALA A 133 -6.96 -3.56 10.90
N LEU A 134 -7.98 -3.16 10.16
CA LEU A 134 -8.73 -4.03 9.24
C LEU A 134 -7.85 -4.61 8.14
N MET A 135 -7.01 -3.79 7.50
CA MET A 135 -6.14 -4.23 6.42
C MET A 135 -5.10 -5.25 6.90
N THR A 136 -4.46 -4.96 8.03
CA THR A 136 -3.43 -5.84 8.60
C THR A 136 -4.03 -7.14 9.11
N LEU A 137 -5.12 -7.05 9.89
CA LEU A 137 -5.72 -8.23 10.49
C LEU A 137 -6.45 -9.11 9.49
N SER A 138 -7.04 -8.57 8.42
CA SER A 138 -7.59 -9.40 7.34
C SER A 138 -6.52 -10.33 6.75
N GLN A 139 -5.34 -9.78 6.44
CA GLN A 139 -4.24 -10.57 5.89
C GLN A 139 -3.70 -11.58 6.92
N THR A 140 -3.60 -11.18 8.18
CA THR A 140 -3.11 -12.02 9.25
C THR A 140 -4.06 -13.18 9.56
N ILE A 141 -5.37 -12.92 9.68
CA ILE A 141 -6.38 -13.95 9.94
C ILE A 141 -6.43 -14.97 8.79
N ILE A 142 -6.30 -14.54 7.55
CA ILE A 142 -6.18 -15.45 6.39
C ILE A 142 -4.93 -16.33 6.54
N GLY A 143 -3.84 -15.76 7.03
CA GLY A 143 -2.63 -16.51 7.38
C GLY A 143 -2.84 -17.54 8.49
N ASP A 144 -3.78 -17.32 9.43
CA ASP A 144 -4.10 -18.27 10.49
C ASP A 144 -5.04 -19.40 10.05
N ILE A 145 -5.99 -19.11 9.15
CA ILE A 145 -7.03 -20.08 8.74
C ILE A 145 -6.69 -20.86 7.48
N ILE A 146 -5.74 -20.40 6.68
CA ILE A 146 -5.41 -21.01 5.38
C ILE A 146 -3.96 -21.50 5.38
N PRO A 147 -3.71 -22.77 5.01
CA PRO A 147 -2.36 -23.30 4.86
C PRO A 147 -1.54 -22.49 3.85
N PRO A 148 -0.23 -22.26 4.07
CA PRO A 148 0.61 -21.41 3.23
C PRO A 148 0.55 -21.73 1.74
N ARG A 149 0.51 -23.01 1.36
CA ARG A 149 0.40 -23.45 -0.03
C ARG A 149 -0.87 -22.97 -0.73
N GLN A 150 -1.99 -22.83 0.01
CA GLN A 150 -3.28 -22.40 -0.55
C GLN A 150 -3.48 -20.88 -0.47
N ARG A 151 -2.73 -20.18 0.38
CA ARG A 151 -2.86 -18.73 0.58
C ARG A 151 -2.71 -17.92 -0.70
N GLY A 152 -1.93 -18.42 -1.69
CA GLY A 152 -1.72 -17.73 -2.94
C GLY A 152 -3.03 -17.33 -3.64
N THR A 153 -3.98 -18.26 -3.74
CA THR A 153 -5.30 -17.99 -4.34
C THR A 153 -6.07 -16.91 -3.56
N TYR A 154 -6.08 -17.00 -2.23
CA TYR A 154 -6.82 -16.06 -1.38
C TYR A 154 -6.16 -14.67 -1.34
N GLN A 155 -4.82 -14.60 -1.40
CA GLN A 155 -4.08 -13.35 -1.57
C GLN A 155 -4.42 -12.69 -2.92
N GLY A 156 -4.61 -13.47 -3.98
CA GLY A 156 -5.10 -12.97 -5.27
C GLY A 156 -6.48 -12.30 -5.16
N TYR A 157 -7.43 -12.91 -4.43
CA TYR A 157 -8.74 -12.29 -4.16
C TYR A 157 -8.63 -11.01 -3.32
N MET A 158 -7.72 -10.96 -2.35
CA MET A 158 -7.45 -9.73 -1.59
C MET A 158 -6.89 -8.62 -2.50
N GLY A 159 -5.98 -8.97 -3.41
CA GLY A 159 -5.50 -8.04 -4.43
C GLY A 159 -6.62 -7.53 -5.34
N ALA A 160 -7.60 -8.38 -5.66
CA ALA A 160 -8.76 -8.00 -6.45
C ALA A 160 -9.64 -6.95 -5.76
N VAL A 161 -9.79 -7.00 -4.44
CA VAL A 161 -10.49 -5.96 -3.68
C VAL A 161 -9.82 -4.60 -3.85
N PHE A 162 -8.50 -4.55 -3.74
CA PHE A 162 -7.73 -3.31 -3.96
C PHE A 162 -7.90 -2.76 -5.37
N GLY A 163 -7.78 -3.61 -6.39
CA GLY A 163 -7.97 -3.19 -7.78
C GLY A 163 -9.40 -2.71 -8.05
N LEU A 164 -10.41 -3.39 -7.49
CA LEU A 164 -11.81 -2.99 -7.63
C LEU A 164 -12.06 -1.62 -6.98
N THR A 165 -11.56 -1.40 -5.77
CA THR A 165 -11.76 -0.14 -5.04
C THR A 165 -11.01 1.03 -5.65
N SER A 166 -9.89 0.79 -6.33
CA SER A 166 -9.15 1.83 -7.05
C SER A 166 -9.95 2.44 -8.21
N VAL A 167 -10.85 1.65 -8.81
CA VAL A 167 -11.75 2.08 -9.89
C VAL A 167 -13.10 2.53 -9.34
N ALA A 168 -13.74 1.67 -8.54
CA ALA A 168 -15.09 1.93 -8.03
C ALA A 168 -15.14 3.11 -7.04
N GLY A 169 -14.04 3.32 -6.27
CA GLY A 169 -13.97 4.39 -5.28
C GLY A 169 -14.18 5.77 -5.87
N PRO A 170 -13.33 6.23 -6.80
CA PRO A 170 -13.50 7.55 -7.42
C PRO A 170 -14.81 7.72 -8.16
N LEU A 171 -15.28 6.69 -8.88
CA LEU A 171 -16.57 6.76 -9.61
C LEU A 171 -17.75 6.89 -8.65
N ALA A 172 -17.82 6.05 -7.62
CA ALA A 172 -18.87 6.13 -6.61
C ALA A 172 -18.76 7.44 -5.80
N GLY A 173 -17.52 7.88 -5.52
CA GLY A 173 -17.24 9.11 -4.78
C GLY A 173 -17.75 10.35 -5.49
N GLY A 174 -17.48 10.48 -6.79
CA GLY A 174 -18.01 11.56 -7.61
C GLY A 174 -19.52 11.51 -7.67
N TRP A 175 -20.11 10.37 -8.04
CA TRP A 175 -21.56 10.21 -8.15
C TRP A 175 -22.31 10.54 -6.85
N ILE A 176 -21.83 10.02 -5.70
CA ILE A 176 -22.44 10.30 -4.39
C ILE A 176 -22.34 11.80 -4.07
N THR A 177 -21.17 12.40 -4.31
CA THR A 177 -20.92 13.82 -4.01
C THR A 177 -21.87 14.71 -4.81
N ASP A 178 -22.06 14.41 -6.09
CA ASP A 178 -22.88 15.22 -7.00
C ASP A 178 -24.39 15.05 -6.78
N THR A 179 -24.82 13.87 -6.28
CA THR A 179 -26.26 13.54 -6.15
C THR A 179 -26.82 13.77 -4.76
N VAL A 180 -26.12 13.29 -3.72
CA VAL A 180 -26.63 13.31 -2.32
C VAL A 180 -25.72 14.06 -1.35
N GLY A 181 -24.56 14.53 -1.83
CA GLY A 181 -23.60 15.30 -1.06
C GLY A 181 -22.48 14.46 -0.42
N TRP A 182 -21.32 15.09 -0.19
CA TRP A 182 -20.08 14.44 0.24
C TRP A 182 -20.17 13.73 1.61
N ARG A 183 -21.04 14.15 2.51
CA ARG A 183 -21.22 13.51 3.82
C ARG A 183 -21.63 12.05 3.69
N TRP A 184 -22.42 11.72 2.67
CA TRP A 184 -22.87 10.36 2.41
C TRP A 184 -21.74 9.41 1.98
N LEU A 185 -20.59 9.91 1.54
CA LEU A 185 -19.41 9.08 1.29
C LEU A 185 -19.01 8.27 2.53
N PHE A 186 -19.14 8.87 3.70
CA PHE A 186 -18.78 8.25 4.96
C PHE A 186 -19.87 7.32 5.49
N PHE A 187 -21.14 7.67 5.27
CA PHE A 187 -22.25 6.83 5.68
C PHE A 187 -22.45 5.61 4.77
N ALA A 188 -22.15 5.70 3.48
CA ALA A 188 -22.30 4.61 2.51
C ALA A 188 -21.46 3.36 2.87
N ALA A 189 -20.36 3.52 3.58
CA ALA A 189 -19.52 2.44 4.06
C ALA A 189 -20.11 1.67 5.26
N LEU A 190 -21.01 2.30 6.04
CA LEU A 190 -21.52 1.74 7.30
C LEU A 190 -22.34 0.45 7.12
N PRO A 191 -23.31 0.36 6.16
CA PRO A 191 -24.07 -0.88 5.97
C PRO A 191 -23.16 -2.08 5.66
N ILE A 192 -22.14 -1.90 4.82
CA ILE A 192 -21.18 -2.94 4.48
C ILE A 192 -20.34 -3.30 5.71
N GLY A 193 -19.92 -2.30 6.50
CA GLY A 193 -19.21 -2.48 7.76
C GLY A 193 -20.03 -3.29 8.78
N VAL A 194 -21.33 -3.00 8.92
CA VAL A 194 -22.22 -3.77 9.80
C VAL A 194 -22.34 -5.22 9.35
N VAL A 195 -22.50 -5.47 8.05
CA VAL A 195 -22.53 -6.84 7.50
C VAL A 195 -21.22 -7.56 7.80
N ALA A 196 -20.06 -6.92 7.57
CA ALA A 196 -18.75 -7.48 7.90
C ALA A 196 -18.64 -7.78 9.41
N LEU A 197 -19.12 -6.87 10.27
CA LEU A 197 -19.12 -7.04 11.72
C LEU A 197 -19.92 -8.27 12.13
N VAL A 198 -21.15 -8.45 11.60
CA VAL A 198 -22.00 -9.60 11.91
C VAL A 198 -21.35 -10.91 11.45
N PHE A 199 -20.79 -10.95 10.23
CA PHE A 199 -20.14 -12.16 9.72
C PHE A 199 -18.94 -12.54 10.58
N VAL A 200 -18.06 -11.58 10.89
CA VAL A 200 -16.86 -11.88 11.69
C VAL A 200 -17.23 -12.18 13.14
N ALA A 201 -18.17 -11.45 13.74
CA ALA A 201 -18.62 -11.72 15.11
C ALA A 201 -19.28 -13.11 15.25
N ARG A 202 -20.02 -13.56 14.23
CA ARG A 202 -20.77 -14.84 14.28
C ARG A 202 -19.91 -16.05 13.96
N TYR A 203 -18.96 -15.91 13.00
CA TYR A 203 -18.27 -17.06 12.41
C TYR A 203 -16.78 -17.12 12.73
N LEU A 204 -16.12 -16.02 13.10
CA LEU A 204 -14.69 -16.06 13.43
C LEU A 204 -14.48 -16.62 14.85
N HIS A 205 -14.15 -17.90 14.94
CA HIS A 205 -13.77 -18.59 16.17
C HIS A 205 -12.34 -19.11 15.99
N LEU A 206 -11.36 -18.32 16.44
CA LEU A 206 -9.97 -18.76 16.47
C LEU A 206 -9.61 -19.18 17.89
N PRO A 207 -9.09 -20.41 18.10
CA PRO A 207 -8.57 -20.79 19.39
C PRO A 207 -7.40 -19.87 19.76
N HIS A 208 -7.52 -19.20 20.87
CA HIS A 208 -6.51 -18.30 21.37
C HIS A 208 -6.06 -18.76 22.76
N ALA A 209 -4.79 -19.14 22.87
CA ALA A 209 -4.16 -19.32 24.16
C ALA A 209 -3.75 -17.94 24.68
N ARG A 210 -4.51 -17.42 25.65
CA ARG A 210 -4.16 -16.18 26.34
C ARG A 210 -2.76 -16.31 26.93
N ARG A 211 -1.89 -15.38 26.62
CA ARG A 211 -0.56 -15.28 27.22
C ARG A 211 -0.58 -14.12 28.20
N ASP A 212 -0.18 -14.39 29.43
CA ASP A 212 0.08 -13.33 30.41
C ASP A 212 1.42 -12.68 30.04
N ALA A 213 1.38 -11.79 29.08
CA ALA A 213 2.54 -11.09 28.56
C ALA A 213 2.44 -9.61 28.88
N ARG A 214 3.55 -9.01 29.31
CA ARG A 214 3.63 -7.57 29.54
C ARG A 214 3.74 -6.85 28.20
N ILE A 215 2.83 -5.90 27.96
CA ILE A 215 2.87 -5.05 26.76
C ILE A 215 4.08 -4.14 26.86
N ASP A 216 4.86 -4.03 25.79
CA ASP A 216 5.92 -3.03 25.67
C ASP A 216 5.31 -1.65 25.32
N VAL A 217 4.80 -0.97 26.33
CA VAL A 217 4.24 0.38 26.20
C VAL A 217 5.29 1.38 25.74
N ALA A 218 6.54 1.25 26.23
CA ALA A 218 7.62 2.14 25.86
C ALA A 218 7.99 2.00 24.38
N GLY A 219 8.09 0.77 23.88
CA GLY A 219 8.30 0.48 22.45
C GLY A 219 7.16 1.01 21.59
N ILE A 220 5.90 0.80 21.99
CA ILE A 220 4.72 1.34 21.27
C ILE A 220 4.80 2.87 21.17
N LEU A 221 5.05 3.57 22.27
CA LEU A 221 5.07 5.03 22.29
C LEU A 221 6.25 5.60 21.48
N THR A 222 7.45 5.05 21.65
CA THR A 222 8.64 5.53 20.94
C THR A 222 8.54 5.26 19.44
N LEU A 223 8.08 4.06 19.03
CA LEU A 223 7.85 3.74 17.62
C LEU A 223 6.78 4.64 17.01
N SER A 224 5.62 4.78 17.68
CA SER A 224 4.53 5.62 17.20
C SER A 224 4.96 7.08 17.04
N ALA A 225 5.67 7.64 18.02
CA ALA A 225 6.18 9.01 17.96
C ALA A 225 7.23 9.18 16.84
N ALA A 226 8.13 8.21 16.66
CA ALA A 226 9.10 8.19 15.57
C ALA A 226 8.42 8.19 14.20
N LEU A 227 7.40 7.33 14.03
CA LEU A 227 6.63 7.24 12.80
C LEU A 227 5.87 8.52 12.50
N ILE A 228 5.22 9.11 13.50
CA ILE A 228 4.53 10.39 13.36
C ILE A 228 5.52 11.46 12.90
N ALA A 229 6.67 11.60 13.56
CA ALA A 229 7.67 12.59 13.21
C ALA A 229 8.19 12.42 11.76
N ILE A 230 8.56 11.19 11.37
CA ILE A 230 9.08 10.91 10.03
C ILE A 230 8.00 11.13 8.96
N LEU A 231 6.78 10.63 9.19
CA LEU A 231 5.68 10.75 8.23
C LEU A 231 5.18 12.20 8.09
N LEU A 232 5.19 12.98 9.17
CA LEU A 232 4.93 14.43 9.11
C LEU A 232 6.04 15.16 8.34
N ALA A 233 7.31 14.84 8.61
CA ALA A 233 8.43 15.42 7.88
C ALA A 233 8.33 15.17 6.37
N THR A 234 7.98 13.93 5.96
CA THR A 234 7.80 13.59 4.55
C THR A 234 6.54 14.21 3.94
N SER A 235 5.46 14.37 4.70
CA SER A 235 4.22 14.98 4.21
C SER A 235 4.31 16.50 4.05
N TRP A 236 5.03 17.18 4.94
CA TRP A 236 5.19 18.64 4.90
C TRP A 236 6.39 19.09 4.09
N GLY A 237 7.40 18.24 3.94
CA GLY A 237 8.60 18.55 3.17
C GLY A 237 8.30 18.83 1.70
N GLY A 238 8.76 19.97 1.19
CA GLY A 238 8.54 20.40 -0.18
C GLY A 238 7.12 20.90 -0.50
N THR A 239 6.19 20.84 0.45
CA THR A 239 4.81 21.35 0.31
C THR A 239 4.53 22.52 1.26
N THR A 240 4.53 22.26 2.57
CA THR A 240 4.27 23.26 3.61
C THR A 240 5.57 23.98 4.02
N TYR A 241 6.67 23.26 4.07
CA TYR A 241 8.00 23.78 4.43
C TYR A 241 9.06 23.30 3.43
N PRO A 242 10.08 24.14 3.11
CA PRO A 242 11.24 23.68 2.33
C PRO A 242 11.92 22.49 3.04
N TRP A 243 12.46 21.54 2.25
CA TRP A 243 13.15 20.35 2.78
C TRP A 243 14.30 20.68 3.74
N ALA A 244 15.03 21.77 3.50
CA ALA A 244 16.13 22.23 4.35
C ALA A 244 15.67 23.10 5.54
N SER A 245 14.37 23.24 5.77
CA SER A 245 13.86 24.05 6.89
C SER A 245 14.16 23.40 8.25
N PRO A 246 14.36 24.19 9.31
CA PRO A 246 14.59 23.67 10.65
C PRO A 246 13.46 22.77 11.15
N GLN A 247 12.22 23.00 10.72
CA GLN A 247 11.04 22.20 11.06
C GLN A 247 11.16 20.78 10.49
N ILE A 248 11.47 20.65 9.21
CA ILE A 248 11.60 19.33 8.54
C ILE A 248 12.84 18.58 9.05
N LEU A 249 13.98 19.27 9.16
CA LEU A 249 15.19 18.66 9.71
C LEU A 249 15.01 18.27 11.19
N GLY A 250 14.33 19.11 11.98
CA GLY A 250 14.01 18.80 13.37
C GLY A 250 13.11 17.57 13.51
N LEU A 251 12.09 17.42 12.66
CA LEU A 251 11.22 16.23 12.64
C LEU A 251 11.99 14.96 12.23
N PHE A 252 12.87 15.03 11.23
CA PHE A 252 13.71 13.88 10.86
C PHE A 252 14.68 13.51 11.98
N LEU A 253 15.33 14.50 12.60
CA LEU A 253 16.24 14.26 13.73
C LEU A 253 15.49 13.69 14.93
N ALA A 254 14.32 14.22 15.26
CA ALA A 254 13.47 13.68 16.33
C ALA A 254 13.05 12.24 16.03
N GLY A 255 12.61 11.96 14.81
CA GLY A 255 12.25 10.62 14.38
C GLY A 255 13.44 9.64 14.44
N ALA A 256 14.61 10.05 13.97
CA ALA A 256 15.84 9.24 14.05
C ALA A 256 16.28 8.99 15.51
N ALA A 257 16.22 10.00 16.36
CA ALA A 257 16.52 9.88 17.79
C ALA A 257 15.54 8.91 18.49
N LEU A 258 14.24 9.04 18.21
CA LEU A 258 13.22 8.13 18.75
C LEU A 258 13.41 6.69 18.27
N LEU A 259 13.80 6.47 17.00
CA LEU A 259 14.16 5.13 16.51
C LEU A 259 15.43 4.59 17.18
N ALA A 260 16.43 5.46 17.44
CA ALA A 260 17.62 5.08 18.17
C ALA A 260 17.32 4.68 19.63
N ILE A 261 16.32 5.32 20.26
CA ILE A 261 15.81 4.97 21.59
C ILE A 261 14.94 3.70 21.53
N PHE A 262 14.14 3.54 20.49
CA PHE A 262 13.28 2.36 20.30
C PHE A 262 14.09 1.06 20.22
N VAL A 263 15.20 1.03 19.48
CA VAL A 263 16.00 -0.20 19.28
C VAL A 263 16.46 -0.83 20.60
N PRO A 264 17.10 -0.12 21.57
CA PRO A 264 17.49 -0.72 22.85
C PRO A 264 16.31 -1.09 23.75
N ILE A 265 15.16 -0.37 23.66
CA ILE A 265 13.93 -0.75 24.36
C ILE A 265 13.46 -2.11 23.83
N GLU A 266 13.35 -2.23 22.51
CA GLU A 266 12.88 -3.42 21.79
C GLU A 266 13.76 -4.66 22.06
N LEU A 267 15.08 -4.45 22.17
CA LEU A 267 16.04 -5.53 22.48
C LEU A 267 15.92 -6.05 23.92
N ARG A 268 15.35 -5.25 24.84
CA ARG A 268 15.18 -5.60 26.26
C ARG A 268 13.75 -6.04 26.59
N ALA A 269 12.80 -5.78 25.71
CA ALA A 269 11.39 -6.11 25.93
C ALA A 269 11.17 -7.63 25.90
N ASP A 270 10.40 -8.15 26.87
CA ASP A 270 9.99 -9.56 26.91
C ASP A 270 9.12 -9.91 25.68
N GLU A 271 8.23 -8.99 25.33
CA GLU A 271 7.31 -9.14 24.19
C GLU A 271 7.39 -7.91 23.26
N PRO A 272 8.45 -7.84 22.43
CA PRO A 272 8.74 -6.71 21.57
C PRO A 272 7.62 -6.45 20.55
N VAL A 273 7.41 -5.17 20.17
CA VAL A 273 6.41 -4.74 19.15
C VAL A 273 6.82 -5.23 17.77
N ILE A 274 8.09 -5.08 17.42
CA ILE A 274 8.68 -5.58 16.18
C ILE A 274 9.92 -6.42 16.55
N PRO A 275 9.80 -7.74 16.77
CA PRO A 275 10.94 -8.56 17.14
C PRO A 275 12.09 -8.43 16.13
N LEU A 276 13.18 -7.76 16.50
CA LEU A 276 14.31 -7.52 15.60
C LEU A 276 14.95 -8.82 15.08
N ARG A 277 14.70 -9.95 15.77
CA ARG A 277 15.08 -11.30 15.29
C ARG A 277 14.45 -11.66 13.94
N LEU A 278 13.29 -11.08 13.58
CA LEU A 278 12.65 -11.32 12.28
C LEU A 278 13.55 -10.87 11.12
N PHE A 279 14.33 -9.80 11.32
CA PHE A 279 15.25 -9.28 10.31
C PHE A 279 16.54 -10.11 10.16
N ARG A 280 16.76 -11.11 11.00
CA ARG A 280 17.83 -12.11 10.78
C ARG A 280 17.45 -13.08 9.64
N SER A 281 16.15 -13.20 9.34
CA SER A 281 15.68 -13.97 8.18
C SER A 281 15.87 -13.15 6.92
N SER A 282 16.70 -13.62 5.99
CA SER A 282 16.90 -12.98 4.69
C SER A 282 15.57 -12.87 3.90
N VAL A 283 14.68 -13.83 4.09
CA VAL A 283 13.35 -13.82 3.44
C VAL A 283 12.52 -12.64 3.93
N VAL A 284 12.45 -12.42 5.24
CA VAL A 284 11.69 -11.31 5.84
C VAL A 284 12.31 -9.96 5.45
N THR A 285 13.63 -9.83 5.62
CA THR A 285 14.34 -8.57 5.37
C THR A 285 14.22 -8.13 3.91
N PHE A 286 14.55 -9.02 2.97
CA PHE A 286 14.50 -8.65 1.55
C PHE A 286 13.07 -8.54 1.02
N SER A 287 12.09 -9.28 1.58
CA SER A 287 10.68 -9.08 1.22
C SER A 287 10.14 -7.72 1.70
N ASN A 288 10.51 -7.27 2.89
CA ASN A 288 10.16 -5.95 3.40
C ASN A 288 10.81 -4.84 2.57
N LEU A 289 12.10 -4.97 2.22
CA LEU A 289 12.82 -4.02 1.37
C LEU A 289 12.21 -3.96 -0.04
N ALA A 290 11.90 -5.13 -0.63
CA ALA A 290 11.25 -5.19 -1.93
C ALA A 290 9.85 -4.55 -1.88
N ALA A 291 9.05 -4.82 -0.84
CA ALA A 291 7.73 -4.25 -0.67
C ALA A 291 7.75 -2.73 -0.48
N LEU A 292 8.73 -2.20 0.26
CA LEU A 292 8.98 -0.77 0.39
C LEU A 292 9.30 -0.14 -0.98
N ALA A 293 10.25 -0.73 -1.73
CA ALA A 293 10.67 -0.21 -3.02
C ALA A 293 9.55 -0.30 -4.08
N VAL A 294 8.77 -1.41 -4.10
CA VAL A 294 7.59 -1.55 -4.97
C VAL A 294 6.57 -0.47 -4.67
N ALA A 295 6.25 -0.26 -3.39
CA ALA A 295 5.28 0.76 -2.99
C ALA A 295 5.78 2.18 -3.29
N MET A 296 7.07 2.45 -3.04
CA MET A 296 7.70 3.73 -3.33
C MET A 296 7.64 4.07 -4.83
N ALA A 297 8.00 3.13 -5.70
CA ALA A 297 7.95 3.31 -7.15
C ALA A 297 6.50 3.44 -7.64
N MET A 298 5.60 2.56 -7.18
CA MET A 298 4.20 2.53 -7.59
C MET A 298 3.47 3.83 -7.23
N PHE A 299 3.41 4.16 -5.93
CA PHE A 299 2.64 5.31 -5.49
C PHE A 299 3.25 6.62 -5.95
N GLY A 300 4.60 6.70 -5.99
CA GLY A 300 5.29 7.88 -6.50
C GLY A 300 5.03 8.13 -7.99
N ALA A 301 5.07 7.10 -8.84
CA ALA A 301 4.87 7.27 -10.29
C ALA A 301 3.39 7.29 -10.66
N VAL A 302 2.60 6.35 -10.14
CA VAL A 302 1.17 6.22 -10.50
C VAL A 302 0.35 7.45 -10.06
N PHE A 303 0.76 8.10 -8.98
CA PHE A 303 0.13 9.35 -8.53
C PHE A 303 0.20 10.46 -9.60
N TYR A 304 1.23 10.45 -10.45
CA TYR A 304 1.45 11.45 -11.50
C TYR A 304 0.86 11.06 -12.87
N ILE A 305 0.26 9.87 -13.01
CA ILE A 305 -0.39 9.46 -14.26
C ILE A 305 -1.57 10.38 -14.62
N PRO A 306 -2.49 10.71 -13.69
CA PRO A 306 -3.55 11.68 -13.99
C PRO A 306 -3.01 13.06 -14.39
N VAL A 307 -1.91 13.48 -13.79
CA VAL A 307 -1.22 14.74 -14.15
C VAL A 307 -0.72 14.70 -15.59
N TYR A 308 -0.13 13.58 -16.01
CA TYR A 308 0.30 13.39 -17.39
C TYR A 308 -0.91 13.36 -18.35
N ALA A 309 -1.94 12.61 -18.00
CA ALA A 309 -3.12 12.48 -18.84
C ALA A 309 -3.85 13.81 -19.05
N GLN A 310 -4.10 14.55 -17.97
CA GLN A 310 -4.82 15.83 -18.05
C GLN A 310 -3.91 16.96 -18.56
N GLY A 311 -2.72 17.11 -17.98
CA GLY A 311 -1.84 18.23 -18.27
C GLY A 311 -1.07 18.12 -19.58
N VAL A 312 -0.70 16.92 -20.04
CA VAL A 312 0.08 16.70 -21.28
C VAL A 312 -0.80 16.25 -22.43
N LEU A 313 -1.65 15.19 -22.22
CA LEU A 313 -2.52 14.68 -23.28
C LEU A 313 -3.79 15.52 -23.46
N GLY A 314 -4.16 16.34 -22.45
CA GLY A 314 -5.32 17.23 -22.51
C GLY A 314 -6.66 16.50 -22.39
N VAL A 315 -6.66 15.27 -21.84
CA VAL A 315 -7.91 14.52 -21.59
C VAL A 315 -8.62 15.07 -20.34
N ASP A 316 -9.93 14.90 -20.28
CA ASP A 316 -10.73 15.29 -19.12
C ASP A 316 -10.45 14.39 -17.90
N ALA A 317 -10.89 14.82 -16.73
CA ALA A 317 -10.66 14.11 -15.47
C ALA A 317 -11.27 12.70 -15.47
N THR A 318 -12.41 12.52 -16.14
CA THR A 318 -13.09 11.21 -16.25
C THR A 318 -12.28 10.24 -17.09
N SER A 319 -11.82 10.67 -18.26
CA SER A 319 -10.94 9.89 -19.16
C SER A 319 -9.59 9.59 -18.51
N SER A 320 -9.03 10.53 -17.78
CA SER A 320 -7.81 10.34 -16.98
C SER A 320 -7.98 9.21 -15.93
N GLY A 321 -9.13 9.19 -15.24
CA GLY A 321 -9.48 8.09 -14.33
C GLY A 321 -9.60 6.74 -15.06
N ALA A 322 -10.18 6.74 -16.27
CA ALA A 322 -10.35 5.54 -17.08
C ALA A 322 -9.00 4.92 -17.50
N ILE A 323 -7.95 5.71 -17.69
CA ILE A 323 -6.60 5.23 -18.02
C ILE A 323 -5.99 4.34 -16.91
N VAL A 324 -6.42 4.50 -15.65
CA VAL A 324 -5.96 3.67 -14.53
C VAL A 324 -6.69 2.31 -14.47
N ILE A 325 -7.87 2.19 -15.09
CA ILE A 325 -8.68 0.96 -15.08
C ILE A 325 -7.92 -0.24 -15.65
N PRO A 326 -7.26 -0.17 -16.82
CA PRO A 326 -6.50 -1.27 -17.39
C PRO A 326 -5.38 -1.79 -16.48
N MET A 327 -4.71 -0.89 -15.74
CA MET A 327 -3.73 -1.28 -14.73
C MET A 327 -4.38 -2.10 -13.61
N SER A 328 -5.50 -1.64 -13.09
CA SER A 328 -6.21 -2.33 -12.00
C SER A 328 -6.74 -3.69 -12.47
N VAL A 329 -7.30 -3.78 -13.66
CA VAL A 329 -7.82 -5.03 -14.25
C VAL A 329 -6.68 -6.03 -14.47
N SER A 330 -5.56 -5.61 -15.04
CA SER A 330 -4.39 -6.47 -15.23
C SER A 330 -3.78 -6.92 -13.91
N MET A 331 -3.69 -6.02 -12.91
CA MET A 331 -3.23 -6.35 -11.57
C MET A 331 -4.12 -7.42 -10.89
N ILE A 332 -5.44 -7.28 -10.99
CA ILE A 332 -6.41 -8.26 -10.45
C ILE A 332 -6.26 -9.60 -11.16
N GLY A 333 -6.32 -9.60 -12.48
CA GLY A 333 -6.28 -10.83 -13.29
C GLY A 333 -4.99 -11.61 -13.06
N VAL A 334 -3.84 -10.92 -13.12
CA VAL A 334 -2.53 -11.54 -12.88
C VAL A 334 -2.36 -11.94 -11.42
N GLY A 335 -2.84 -11.15 -10.46
CA GLY A 335 -2.78 -11.50 -9.04
C GLY A 335 -3.52 -12.80 -8.71
N ILE A 336 -4.71 -12.98 -9.28
CA ILE A 336 -5.49 -14.24 -9.16
C ILE A 336 -4.75 -15.39 -9.86
N LEU A 337 -4.30 -15.18 -11.09
CA LEU A 337 -3.58 -16.18 -11.87
C LEU A 337 -2.31 -16.66 -11.15
N VAL A 338 -1.48 -15.72 -10.68
CA VAL A 338 -0.25 -16.01 -9.93
C VAL A 338 -0.58 -16.74 -8.63
N GLY A 339 -1.62 -16.32 -7.92
CA GLY A 339 -2.08 -17.01 -6.72
C GLY A 339 -2.46 -18.48 -6.98
N LEU A 340 -3.16 -18.75 -8.09
CA LEU A 340 -3.50 -20.13 -8.54
C LEU A 340 -2.26 -20.92 -8.92
N LEU A 341 -1.32 -20.30 -9.65
CA LEU A 341 -0.08 -20.95 -10.08
C LEU A 341 0.82 -21.29 -8.90
N ILE A 342 0.96 -20.39 -7.92
CA ILE A 342 1.72 -20.64 -6.68
C ILE A 342 1.09 -21.81 -5.91
N THR A 343 -0.23 -21.84 -5.79
CA THR A 343 -0.95 -22.94 -5.12
C THR A 343 -0.69 -24.27 -5.82
N ARG A 344 -0.65 -24.28 -7.16
CA ARG A 344 -0.43 -25.50 -7.96
C ARG A 344 1.04 -25.95 -7.95
N TRP A 345 1.97 -25.02 -8.16
CA TRP A 345 3.40 -25.34 -8.36
C TRP A 345 4.19 -25.32 -7.05
N GLY A 346 3.72 -24.62 -6.02
CA GLY A 346 4.40 -24.49 -4.73
C GLY A 346 5.62 -23.55 -4.75
N HIS A 347 5.86 -22.82 -5.84
CA HIS A 347 6.99 -21.91 -6.00
C HIS A 347 6.49 -20.47 -6.13
N TYR A 348 7.07 -19.55 -5.35
CA TYR A 348 6.69 -18.14 -5.37
C TYR A 348 7.79 -17.22 -5.96
N LYS A 349 9.07 -17.65 -5.88
CA LYS A 349 10.22 -16.82 -6.29
C LYS A 349 10.16 -16.34 -7.73
N PRO A 350 9.80 -17.15 -8.74
CA PRO A 350 9.68 -16.68 -10.13
C PRO A 350 8.68 -15.55 -10.28
N PHE A 351 7.60 -15.55 -9.49
CA PHE A 351 6.53 -14.56 -9.59
C PHE A 351 6.91 -13.22 -8.94
N ILE A 352 7.63 -13.22 -7.78
CA ILE A 352 8.10 -11.97 -7.19
C ILE A 352 9.19 -11.32 -8.05
N VAL A 353 10.12 -12.11 -8.60
CA VAL A 353 11.18 -11.60 -9.47
C VAL A 353 10.60 -11.17 -10.82
N GLY A 354 9.82 -12.03 -11.48
CA GLY A 354 9.19 -11.70 -12.75
C GLY A 354 8.25 -10.50 -12.64
N GLY A 355 7.46 -10.42 -11.55
CA GLY A 355 6.57 -9.30 -11.29
C GLY A 355 7.32 -7.97 -11.12
N THR A 356 8.39 -7.95 -10.33
CA THR A 356 9.20 -6.72 -10.15
C THR A 356 9.95 -6.32 -11.42
N VAL A 357 10.45 -7.26 -12.22
CA VAL A 357 11.08 -7.00 -13.54
C VAL A 357 10.05 -6.42 -14.51
N ILE A 358 8.87 -7.02 -14.64
CA ILE A 358 7.79 -6.54 -15.52
C ILE A 358 7.33 -5.14 -15.08
N MET A 359 7.18 -4.89 -13.77
CA MET A 359 6.86 -3.56 -13.23
C MET A 359 7.93 -2.53 -13.64
N THR A 360 9.21 -2.88 -13.52
CA THR A 360 10.33 -2.01 -13.92
C THR A 360 10.29 -1.71 -15.42
N ALA A 361 9.98 -2.72 -16.25
CA ALA A 361 9.77 -2.52 -17.69
C ALA A 361 8.60 -1.58 -17.99
N GLY A 362 7.52 -1.64 -17.20
CA GLY A 362 6.40 -0.70 -17.29
C GLY A 362 6.82 0.73 -16.98
N PHE A 363 7.62 0.97 -15.93
CA PHE A 363 8.17 2.30 -15.66
C PHE A 363 9.12 2.77 -16.76
N TRP A 364 9.92 1.86 -17.32
CA TRP A 364 10.74 2.20 -18.49
C TRP A 364 9.88 2.62 -19.70
N LEU A 365 8.73 1.97 -19.95
CA LEU A 365 7.81 2.41 -20.99
C LEU A 365 7.28 3.82 -20.72
N LEU A 366 7.00 4.18 -19.47
CA LEU A 366 6.61 5.56 -19.12
C LEU A 366 7.70 6.58 -19.43
N THR A 367 8.97 6.23 -19.35
CA THR A 367 10.06 7.15 -19.75
C THR A 367 10.14 7.38 -21.27
N ARG A 368 9.45 6.59 -22.09
CA ARG A 368 9.33 6.83 -23.54
C ARG A 368 8.21 7.78 -23.90
N MET A 369 7.41 8.19 -22.91
CA MET A 369 6.31 9.13 -23.10
C MET A 369 6.84 10.56 -23.25
N HIS A 370 6.28 11.29 -24.21
CA HIS A 370 6.60 12.69 -24.53
C HIS A 370 5.35 13.43 -24.98
N HIS A 371 5.45 14.75 -25.16
CA HIS A 371 4.36 15.52 -25.75
C HIS A 371 4.07 14.99 -27.17
N GLY A 372 2.83 14.53 -27.42
CA GLY A 372 2.43 13.86 -28.67
C GLY A 372 2.34 12.34 -28.58
N SER A 373 2.67 11.73 -27.43
CA SER A 373 2.37 10.30 -27.19
C SER A 373 0.86 10.07 -27.15
N SER A 374 0.43 8.85 -27.57
CA SER A 374 -0.98 8.50 -27.58
C SER A 374 -1.45 7.97 -26.23
N GLU A 375 -2.76 8.09 -25.95
CA GLU A 375 -3.41 7.45 -24.79
C GLU A 375 -3.20 5.92 -24.76
N LEU A 376 -3.11 5.30 -25.94
CA LEU A 376 -2.86 3.85 -26.03
C LEU A 376 -1.47 3.49 -25.49
N GLN A 377 -0.44 4.29 -25.75
CA GLN A 377 0.91 4.05 -25.22
C GLN A 377 0.92 4.13 -23.68
N LEU A 378 0.23 5.13 -23.12
CA LEU A 378 0.07 5.28 -21.68
C LEU A 378 -0.69 4.08 -21.10
N THR A 379 -1.80 3.69 -21.71
CA THR A 379 -2.61 2.53 -21.30
C THR A 379 -1.79 1.24 -21.32
N LEU A 380 -0.98 1.01 -22.36
CA LEU A 380 -0.11 -0.17 -22.45
C LEU A 380 0.95 -0.18 -21.34
N ALA A 381 1.56 0.97 -21.04
CA ALA A 381 2.50 1.08 -19.91
C ALA A 381 1.80 0.76 -18.57
N MET A 382 0.58 1.26 -18.38
CA MET A 382 -0.23 0.97 -17.20
C MET A 382 -0.59 -0.51 -17.07
N VAL A 383 -0.94 -1.20 -18.18
CA VAL A 383 -1.18 -2.65 -18.19
C VAL A 383 0.07 -3.41 -17.77
N VAL A 384 1.24 -3.05 -18.30
CA VAL A 384 2.51 -3.72 -17.95
C VAL A 384 2.85 -3.52 -16.47
N ILE A 385 2.67 -2.31 -15.93
CA ILE A 385 2.85 -2.05 -14.49
C ILE A 385 1.87 -2.91 -13.68
N GLY A 386 0.59 -2.96 -14.08
CA GLY A 386 -0.44 -3.75 -13.41
C GLY A 386 -0.11 -5.25 -13.39
N VAL A 387 0.38 -5.81 -14.51
CA VAL A 387 0.87 -7.20 -14.59
C VAL A 387 1.99 -7.44 -13.57
N GLY A 388 2.97 -6.53 -13.51
CA GLY A 388 4.07 -6.63 -12.56
C GLY A 388 3.62 -6.59 -11.11
N LEU A 389 2.75 -5.63 -10.76
CA LEU A 389 2.19 -5.47 -9.41
C LEU A 389 1.35 -6.69 -9.00
N GLY A 390 0.51 -7.21 -9.91
CA GLY A 390 -0.30 -8.41 -9.66
C GLY A 390 0.55 -9.63 -9.33
N GLY A 391 1.72 -9.77 -9.99
CA GLY A 391 2.66 -10.84 -9.72
C GLY A 391 3.40 -10.72 -8.39
N ALA A 392 3.75 -9.51 -7.98
CA ALA A 392 4.65 -9.27 -6.85
C ALA A 392 3.94 -8.92 -5.54
N MET A 393 2.97 -8.00 -5.57
CA MET A 393 2.52 -7.28 -4.37
C MET A 393 1.92 -8.19 -3.29
N GLN A 394 0.99 -9.06 -3.66
CA GLN A 394 0.37 -9.99 -2.70
C GLN A 394 1.26 -11.20 -2.40
N THR A 395 2.15 -11.53 -3.32
CA THR A 395 3.06 -12.65 -3.14
C THR A 395 4.06 -12.39 -2.02
N PHE A 396 4.53 -11.16 -1.81
CA PHE A 396 5.40 -10.83 -0.67
C PHE A 396 4.73 -11.11 0.67
N THR A 397 3.43 -10.87 0.80
CA THR A 397 2.68 -11.20 2.03
C THR A 397 2.70 -12.70 2.30
N LEU A 398 2.46 -13.50 1.27
CA LEU A 398 2.53 -14.97 1.38
C LEU A 398 3.94 -15.42 1.78
N VAL A 399 4.97 -14.85 1.17
CA VAL A 399 6.38 -15.20 1.42
C VAL A 399 6.77 -14.94 2.86
N VAL A 400 6.48 -13.74 3.36
CA VAL A 400 6.76 -13.37 4.76
C VAL A 400 6.00 -14.27 5.73
N GLN A 401 4.70 -14.48 5.49
CA GLN A 401 3.88 -15.36 6.33
C GLN A 401 4.33 -16.82 6.32
N ASN A 402 4.96 -17.30 5.25
CA ASN A 402 5.51 -18.66 5.17
C ASN A 402 6.86 -18.78 5.92
N ALA A 403 7.59 -17.68 6.05
CA ALA A 403 8.93 -17.64 6.63
C ALA A 403 8.95 -17.50 8.16
N VAL A 404 7.80 -17.23 8.78
CA VAL A 404 7.71 -17.00 10.23
C VAL A 404 6.87 -18.05 10.93
N ASP A 405 7.04 -18.17 12.24
CA ASP A 405 6.20 -19.01 13.07
C ASP A 405 4.81 -18.38 13.26
N ARG A 406 3.82 -19.22 13.57
CA ARG A 406 2.44 -18.78 13.78
C ARG A 406 2.31 -17.70 14.85
N ARG A 407 3.13 -17.75 15.89
CA ARG A 407 3.16 -16.76 16.97
C ARG A 407 3.58 -15.36 16.52
N ASP A 408 4.38 -15.25 15.45
CA ASP A 408 4.93 -13.99 14.93
C ASP A 408 4.21 -13.54 13.65
N LEU A 409 3.15 -14.24 13.24
CA LEU A 409 2.48 -14.03 11.95
C LEU A 409 1.85 -12.63 11.85
N GLY A 410 1.23 -12.15 12.92
CA GLY A 410 0.64 -10.82 12.96
C GLY A 410 1.67 -9.73 12.88
N VAL A 411 2.72 -9.82 13.70
CA VAL A 411 3.81 -8.84 13.69
C VAL A 411 4.54 -8.83 12.34
N ALA A 412 4.84 -9.99 11.77
CA ALA A 412 5.52 -10.07 10.48
C ALA A 412 4.67 -9.49 9.33
N THR A 413 3.36 -9.77 9.34
CA THR A 413 2.42 -9.20 8.37
C THR A 413 2.27 -7.68 8.55
N ALA A 414 2.19 -7.22 9.80
CA ALA A 414 2.14 -5.82 10.15
C ALA A 414 3.42 -5.08 9.74
N THR A 415 4.58 -5.68 9.98
CA THR A 415 5.88 -5.13 9.54
C THR A 415 5.93 -4.95 8.03
N LEU A 416 5.50 -5.95 7.25
CA LEU A 416 5.44 -5.83 5.79
C LEU A 416 4.50 -4.70 5.34
N GLN A 417 3.31 -4.60 5.95
CA GLN A 417 2.36 -3.55 5.64
C GLN A 417 2.89 -2.15 6.03
N PHE A 418 3.61 -2.07 7.14
CA PHE A 418 4.31 -0.84 7.55
C PHE A 418 5.34 -0.40 6.49
N PHE A 419 6.21 -1.30 6.03
CA PHE A 419 7.19 -0.99 4.97
C PHE A 419 6.52 -0.55 3.67
N ARG A 420 5.38 -1.13 3.30
CA ARG A 420 4.58 -0.67 2.15
C ARG A 420 4.08 0.77 2.35
N ASN A 421 3.47 1.06 3.50
CA ASN A 421 2.93 2.39 3.78
C ASN A 421 4.06 3.44 3.82
N ALA A 422 5.18 3.12 4.46
CA ALA A 422 6.36 3.97 4.48
C ALA A 422 6.91 4.22 3.06
N GLY A 423 7.01 3.16 2.26
CA GLY A 423 7.43 3.27 0.87
C GLY A 423 6.50 4.17 0.04
N ALA A 424 5.18 4.00 0.17
CA ALA A 424 4.20 4.84 -0.51
C ALA A 424 4.38 6.32 -0.16
N THR A 425 4.47 6.64 1.15
CA THR A 425 4.63 8.02 1.62
C THR A 425 5.95 8.64 1.15
N VAL A 426 7.06 7.92 1.31
CA VAL A 426 8.38 8.39 0.86
C VAL A 426 8.42 8.53 -0.67
N GLY A 427 7.80 7.60 -1.40
CA GLY A 427 7.72 7.63 -2.86
C GLY A 427 7.03 8.90 -3.38
N ILE A 428 5.85 9.19 -2.86
CA ILE A 428 5.11 10.41 -3.23
C ILE A 428 5.94 11.67 -2.91
N ALA A 429 6.55 11.72 -1.74
CA ALA A 429 7.34 12.88 -1.31
C ALA A 429 8.60 13.08 -2.18
N VAL A 430 9.39 12.04 -2.40
CA VAL A 430 10.64 12.11 -3.18
C VAL A 430 10.34 12.44 -4.65
N LEU A 431 9.41 11.70 -5.27
CA LEU A 431 9.07 11.92 -6.67
C LEU A 431 8.31 13.25 -6.87
N GLY A 432 7.54 13.69 -5.85
CA GLY A 432 6.94 15.01 -5.83
C GLY A 432 7.96 16.14 -5.82
N THR A 433 9.02 16.01 -5.04
CA THR A 433 10.12 16.98 -5.02
C THR A 433 10.83 17.04 -6.35
N ILE A 434 11.07 15.89 -6.99
CA ILE A 434 11.66 15.84 -8.34
C ILE A 434 10.73 16.56 -9.33
N MET A 435 9.43 16.29 -9.26
CA MET A 435 8.43 16.93 -10.12
C MET A 435 8.49 18.47 -9.99
N THR A 436 8.32 18.99 -8.77
CA THR A 436 8.29 20.44 -8.52
C THR A 436 9.61 21.13 -8.88
N SER A 437 10.76 20.52 -8.53
CA SER A 437 12.06 21.08 -8.88
C SER A 437 12.32 21.11 -10.38
N ARG A 438 11.82 20.14 -11.12
CA ARG A 438 11.95 20.09 -12.58
C ARG A 438 11.01 21.05 -13.29
N LEU A 439 9.77 21.22 -12.82
CA LEU A 439 8.83 22.18 -13.40
C LEU A 439 9.43 23.59 -13.50
N VAL A 440 10.11 24.05 -12.45
CA VAL A 440 10.75 25.37 -12.40
C VAL A 440 11.80 25.55 -13.50
N THR A 441 12.41 24.49 -13.98
CA THR A 441 13.46 24.54 -15.02
C THR A 441 12.94 24.19 -16.42
N THR A 442 12.02 23.23 -16.52
CA THR A 442 11.56 22.69 -17.81
C THR A 442 10.54 23.60 -18.49
N ILE A 443 9.61 24.20 -17.74
CA ILE A 443 8.61 25.12 -18.33
C ILE A 443 9.28 26.34 -18.96
N PRO A 444 10.15 27.12 -18.25
CA PRO A 444 10.83 28.27 -18.85
C PRO A 444 11.70 27.92 -20.07
N ALA A 445 12.27 26.72 -20.12
CA ALA A 445 13.10 26.26 -21.22
C ALA A 445 12.34 26.14 -22.56
N HIS A 446 11.03 25.95 -22.52
CA HIS A 446 10.16 25.82 -23.70
C HIS A 446 9.38 27.09 -24.01
N LEU A 447 9.38 28.10 -23.13
CA LEU A 447 8.65 29.35 -23.35
C LEU A 447 9.25 30.17 -24.50
N PRO A 448 8.42 30.68 -25.42
CA PRO A 448 8.88 31.64 -26.42
C PRO A 448 9.45 32.91 -25.77
N ALA A 449 10.40 33.56 -26.46
CA ALA A 449 10.99 34.81 -26.00
C ALA A 449 9.90 35.87 -25.75
N GLY A 450 9.85 36.45 -24.55
CA GLY A 450 8.84 37.44 -24.14
C GLY A 450 7.54 36.86 -23.56
N ALA A 451 7.32 35.56 -23.62
CA ALA A 451 6.08 34.91 -23.09
C ALA A 451 6.01 34.90 -21.57
N ALA A 452 7.12 35.11 -20.86
CA ALA A 452 7.15 35.20 -19.41
C ALA A 452 6.21 36.29 -18.84
N ALA A 453 5.94 37.36 -19.61
CA ALA A 453 5.00 38.42 -19.24
C ALA A 453 3.51 37.98 -19.25
N HIS A 454 3.21 36.83 -19.84
CA HIS A 454 1.85 36.27 -19.89
C HIS A 454 1.59 35.20 -18.80
N LEU A 455 2.59 34.93 -17.96
CA LEU A 455 2.43 34.06 -16.82
C LEU A 455 1.79 34.83 -15.65
N PRO A 456 0.95 34.17 -14.82
CA PRO A 456 0.40 34.78 -13.62
C PRO A 456 1.49 35.31 -12.68
N ASP A 457 1.20 36.41 -11.96
CA ASP A 457 2.08 36.95 -10.92
C ASP A 457 2.38 35.89 -9.85
N GLY A 458 3.64 35.46 -9.78
CA GLY A 458 4.06 34.37 -8.87
C GLY A 458 4.53 33.09 -9.56
N GLY A 459 4.47 33.04 -10.90
CA GLY A 459 4.85 31.86 -11.70
C GLY A 459 3.75 30.81 -11.78
N LEU A 460 3.96 29.77 -12.62
CA LEU A 460 3.07 28.60 -12.68
C LEU A 460 3.46 27.63 -11.55
N ASP A 461 2.62 27.50 -10.55
CA ASP A 461 2.72 26.41 -9.60
C ASP A 461 2.12 25.11 -10.18
N ALA A 462 2.39 23.97 -9.53
CA ALA A 462 1.89 22.69 -10.01
C ALA A 462 0.35 22.61 -10.07
N GLY A 463 -0.37 23.43 -9.29
CA GLY A 463 -1.83 23.49 -9.29
C GLY A 463 -2.39 24.23 -10.49
N SER A 464 -1.82 25.39 -10.81
CA SER A 464 -2.25 26.21 -11.97
C SER A 464 -1.93 25.56 -13.31
N VAL A 465 -0.84 24.78 -13.40
CA VAL A 465 -0.48 23.99 -14.59
C VAL A 465 -1.48 22.85 -14.86
N LEU A 466 -2.17 22.38 -13.82
CA LEU A 466 -3.14 21.28 -13.92
C LEU A 466 -4.58 21.77 -14.16
N ASP A 467 -4.83 23.06 -14.01
CA ASP A 467 -6.16 23.62 -14.25
C ASP A 467 -6.37 23.85 -15.75
N ALA A 468 -7.21 23.00 -16.35
CA ALA A 468 -7.57 23.09 -17.76
C ALA A 468 -8.18 24.46 -18.10
N SER A 469 -8.87 25.12 -17.15
CA SER A 469 -9.43 26.46 -17.34
C SER A 469 -8.34 27.51 -17.43
N THR A 470 -7.30 27.41 -16.62
CA THR A 470 -6.13 28.29 -16.66
C THR A 470 -5.33 28.07 -17.95
N LEU A 471 -5.11 26.83 -18.38
CA LEU A 471 -4.43 26.53 -19.65
C LEU A 471 -5.21 27.01 -20.87
N ALA A 472 -6.54 26.99 -20.84
CA ALA A 472 -7.40 27.48 -21.93
C ALA A 472 -7.38 28.99 -22.09
N THR A 473 -6.95 29.76 -21.09
CA THR A 473 -6.81 31.22 -21.15
C THR A 473 -5.46 31.66 -21.70
N LEU A 474 -4.47 30.78 -21.81
CA LEU A 474 -3.14 31.07 -22.29
C LEU A 474 -3.09 31.06 -23.85
N PRO A 475 -2.24 31.87 -24.47
CA PRO A 475 -1.97 31.74 -25.89
C PRO A 475 -1.48 30.33 -26.26
N ASP A 476 -1.89 29.79 -27.42
CA ASP A 476 -1.57 28.43 -27.85
C ASP A 476 -0.07 28.06 -27.76
N ALA A 477 0.81 29.00 -28.12
CA ALA A 477 2.26 28.81 -28.03
C ALA A 477 2.74 28.63 -26.58
N VAL A 478 2.12 29.34 -25.63
CA VAL A 478 2.46 29.26 -24.20
C VAL A 478 1.88 27.95 -23.61
N ALA A 479 0.63 27.62 -23.95
CA ALA A 479 0.00 26.37 -23.52
C ALA A 479 0.79 25.15 -24.01
N THR A 480 1.27 25.16 -25.25
CA THR A 480 2.13 24.11 -25.80
C THR A 480 3.46 24.02 -25.07
N ALA A 481 4.11 25.13 -24.77
CA ALA A 481 5.36 25.17 -24.00
C ALA A 481 5.19 24.62 -22.59
N VAL A 482 4.08 24.96 -21.91
CA VAL A 482 3.74 24.44 -20.60
C VAL A 482 3.54 22.91 -20.65
N ARG A 483 2.81 22.39 -21.64
CA ARG A 483 2.61 20.94 -21.83
C ARG A 483 3.92 20.19 -22.09
N GLN A 484 4.83 20.76 -22.88
CA GLN A 484 6.15 20.19 -23.13
C GLN A 484 7.00 20.19 -21.87
N GLY A 485 7.09 21.32 -21.17
CA GLY A 485 7.81 21.41 -19.90
C GLY A 485 7.28 20.47 -18.82
N LEU A 486 5.95 20.28 -18.79
CA LEU A 486 5.29 19.32 -17.90
C LEU A 486 5.65 17.88 -18.28
N ALA A 487 5.67 17.54 -19.57
CA ALA A 487 6.07 16.23 -20.06
C ALA A 487 7.51 15.89 -19.66
N ASP A 488 8.44 16.85 -19.78
CA ASP A 488 9.85 16.67 -19.41
C ASP A 488 10.04 16.53 -17.89
N ALA A 489 9.28 17.29 -17.10
CA ALA A 489 9.27 17.14 -15.64
C ALA A 489 8.78 15.73 -15.24
N LEU A 490 7.69 15.26 -15.83
CA LEU A 490 7.14 13.92 -15.59
C LEU A 490 8.06 12.79 -16.09
N HIS A 491 8.76 13.01 -17.23
CA HIS A 491 9.80 12.11 -17.69
C HIS A 491 10.88 11.90 -16.61
N SER A 492 11.30 13.00 -15.94
CA SER A 492 12.27 12.92 -14.84
C SER A 492 11.74 12.12 -13.63
N VAL A 493 10.44 12.23 -13.32
CA VAL A 493 9.77 11.45 -12.27
C VAL A 493 9.77 9.95 -12.63
N PHE A 494 9.38 9.62 -13.86
CA PHE A 494 9.35 8.21 -14.31
C PHE A 494 10.76 7.62 -14.40
N LEU A 495 11.74 8.40 -14.83
CA LEU A 495 13.14 7.98 -14.85
C LEU A 495 13.67 7.69 -13.44
N ALA A 496 13.36 8.54 -12.46
CA ALA A 496 13.73 8.35 -11.06
C ALA A 496 13.04 7.12 -10.42
N SER A 497 11.92 6.69 -10.95
CA SER A 497 11.22 5.48 -10.48
C SER A 497 11.94 4.19 -10.88
N ILE A 498 12.75 4.20 -11.94
CA ILE A 498 13.49 3.01 -12.42
C ILE A 498 14.51 2.51 -11.38
N PRO A 499 15.46 3.32 -10.86
CA PRO A 499 16.40 2.84 -9.86
C PRO A 499 15.70 2.33 -8.59
N ILE A 500 14.58 2.95 -8.19
CA ILE A 500 13.78 2.48 -7.06
C ILE A 500 13.18 1.09 -7.38
N ALA A 501 12.61 0.91 -8.56
CA ALA A 501 12.09 -0.39 -9.01
C ALA A 501 13.19 -1.45 -9.15
N LEU A 502 14.40 -1.08 -9.57
CA LEU A 502 15.55 -1.98 -9.62
C LEU A 502 15.97 -2.45 -8.22
N VAL A 503 15.87 -1.60 -7.18
CA VAL A 503 16.05 -2.05 -5.79
C VAL A 503 15.06 -3.16 -5.44
N ALA A 504 13.79 -3.05 -5.88
CA ALA A 504 12.81 -4.11 -5.68
C ALA A 504 13.18 -5.40 -6.41
N VAL A 505 13.72 -5.31 -7.63
CA VAL A 505 14.20 -6.48 -8.39
C VAL A 505 15.37 -7.16 -7.65
N VAL A 506 16.38 -6.39 -7.26
CA VAL A 506 17.56 -6.91 -6.54
C VAL A 506 17.14 -7.55 -5.22
N ALA A 507 16.31 -6.87 -4.43
CA ALA A 507 15.78 -7.40 -3.18
C ALA A 507 15.01 -8.71 -3.43
N SER A 508 14.17 -8.78 -4.47
CA SER A 508 13.41 -9.99 -4.84
C SER A 508 14.31 -11.16 -5.22
N LEU A 509 15.42 -10.90 -5.91
CA LEU A 509 16.43 -11.92 -6.26
C LEU A 509 17.11 -12.48 -5.01
N LEU A 510 17.37 -11.64 -4.00
CA LEU A 510 18.01 -12.01 -2.74
C LEU A 510 17.08 -12.75 -1.77
N VAL A 511 15.75 -12.74 -2.00
CA VAL A 511 14.81 -13.57 -1.24
C VAL A 511 15.14 -15.05 -1.46
N ARG A 512 15.46 -15.77 -0.38
CA ARG A 512 15.68 -17.22 -0.45
C ARG A 512 14.36 -17.94 -0.72
N SER A 513 14.38 -18.94 -1.62
CA SER A 513 13.24 -19.82 -1.87
C SER A 513 13.12 -20.82 -0.73
N ILE A 514 12.00 -20.79 -0.01
CA ILE A 514 11.64 -21.75 1.03
C ILE A 514 10.41 -22.52 0.53
N PRO A 515 10.36 -23.86 0.69
CA PRO A 515 9.17 -24.63 0.34
C PRO A 515 7.93 -24.10 1.08
N LEU A 516 6.80 -24.04 0.38
CA LEU A 516 5.55 -23.65 1.01
C LEU A 516 5.04 -24.77 1.91
N ARG A 517 4.75 -24.46 3.17
CA ARG A 517 4.18 -25.40 4.13
C ARG A 517 2.79 -25.85 3.68
N THR A 518 2.50 -27.12 3.81
CA THR A 518 1.22 -27.71 3.41
C THR A 518 0.22 -27.79 4.56
N THR A 519 0.70 -27.68 5.80
CA THR A 519 -0.09 -27.77 7.04
C THR A 519 0.07 -26.51 7.89
N LEU A 520 -0.86 -26.31 8.82
CA LEU A 520 -0.82 -25.24 9.82
C LEU A 520 -0.05 -25.64 11.08
N GLU A 521 0.37 -26.89 11.19
CA GLU A 521 1.09 -27.40 12.36
C GLU A 521 2.54 -26.90 12.41
N PRO A 522 3.09 -26.64 13.62
CA PRO A 522 4.48 -26.29 13.78
C PRO A 522 5.38 -27.43 13.27
N HIS A 523 6.48 -27.09 12.61
CA HIS A 523 7.51 -28.06 12.27
C HIS A 523 8.10 -28.63 13.57
N ARG A 524 7.75 -29.86 13.94
CA ARG A 524 8.55 -30.62 14.91
C ARG A 524 9.89 -30.89 14.26
N PRO A 525 11.02 -30.40 14.82
CA PRO A 525 12.32 -30.86 14.34
C PRO A 525 12.33 -32.38 14.49
N ALA A 526 12.86 -33.06 13.48
CA ALA A 526 13.12 -34.49 13.58
C ALA A 526 13.89 -34.75 14.89
N PRO A 527 13.55 -35.82 15.66
CA PRO A 527 14.34 -36.19 16.82
C PRO A 527 15.81 -36.22 16.39
N ALA A 528 16.68 -35.55 17.16
CA ALA A 528 18.10 -35.72 16.96
C ALA A 528 18.38 -37.22 17.08
N GLU A 529 18.80 -37.83 15.98
CA GLU A 529 19.36 -39.17 16.06
C GLU A 529 20.56 -39.07 17.00
N ASP A 530 20.43 -39.65 18.17
CA ASP A 530 21.52 -39.82 19.13
C ASP A 530 22.69 -40.50 18.41
N ARG A 531 23.73 -39.72 18.19
CA ARG A 531 25.04 -40.21 17.77
C ARG A 531 25.98 -40.29 18.96
#